data_fc6360c38235ffc098dd64e2e8cc44cc
#
_entry.id   fc6360c38235ffc098dd64e2e8cc44cc
#
_cell.length_a   1.000
_cell.length_b   1.000
_cell.length_c   1.000
_cell.angle_alpha   90.00
_cell.angle_beta   90.00
_cell.angle_gamma   90.00
#
_symmetry.space_group_name_H-M   'P 1'
#
loop_
_entity.id
_entity.type
_entity.pdbx_description
1 polymer ?
#
loop_
_entity_poly.entity_id
_entity_poly.type
_entity_poly.pdbx_seq_one_letter_code
_entity_poly.pdbx_strand_id
1 'polypeptide(L)'
;MDITGRKLFVKALEEEGVDTIFAYPGGTVTDLFDELYKTNSINLVLPRHEQGLIHEAEGYAKSTGKVGVCLVTSGPGATNTVTGLADAHYDNVPLVCFTGQVPLPLIGNDAFQEVDIVGITRNITKYSVTVRDRKDLGKIIKMAFHIARTGKPGPVLIDLPKDIQTASGPAEYPDKVEIRGYRVNDTVHVFELPPPYSIPVNFVEQYPV
;
A
#
# COMPACT_ATOMS: atom_id res chain seq x y z
N MET A 1 14.70 -8.15 -20.74
CA MET A 1 14.25 -9.49 -20.30
C MET A 1 12.86 -9.33 -19.72
N ASP A 2 11.92 -10.15 -20.15
CA ASP A 2 10.56 -10.08 -19.63
C ASP A 2 10.40 -10.98 -18.41
N ILE A 3 9.65 -10.51 -17.44
CA ILE A 3 9.29 -11.26 -16.22
C ILE A 3 7.79 -11.13 -15.95
N THR A 4 7.24 -12.07 -15.19
CA THR A 4 5.83 -11.99 -14.78
C THR A 4 5.59 -10.82 -13.81
N GLY A 5 4.33 -10.38 -13.68
CA GLY A 5 3.93 -9.33 -12.73
C GLY A 5 4.28 -9.69 -11.30
N ARG A 6 4.08 -10.95 -10.88
CA ARG A 6 4.45 -11.45 -9.55
C ARG A 6 5.95 -11.33 -9.27
N LYS A 7 6.81 -11.62 -10.26
CA LYS A 7 8.27 -11.42 -10.12
C LYS A 7 8.64 -9.95 -10.03
N LEU A 8 8.00 -9.09 -10.84
CA LEU A 8 8.24 -7.66 -10.73
C LEU A 8 7.76 -7.09 -9.39
N PHE A 9 6.65 -7.61 -8.85
CA PHE A 9 6.14 -7.24 -7.53
C PHE A 9 7.21 -7.47 -6.45
N VAL A 10 7.75 -8.68 -6.34
CA VAL A 10 8.80 -8.99 -5.35
C VAL A 10 10.04 -8.15 -5.58
N LYS A 11 10.53 -8.06 -6.83
CA LYS A 11 11.66 -7.19 -7.18
C LYS A 11 11.42 -5.74 -6.75
N ALA A 12 10.23 -5.20 -7.00
CA ALA A 12 9.88 -3.83 -6.62
C ALA A 12 9.90 -3.62 -5.09
N LEU A 13 9.44 -4.60 -4.32
CA LEU A 13 9.52 -4.55 -2.85
C LEU A 13 10.98 -4.56 -2.37
N GLU A 14 11.83 -5.39 -2.97
CA GLU A 14 13.27 -5.44 -2.67
C GLU A 14 13.96 -4.10 -2.99
N GLU A 15 13.67 -3.49 -4.13
CA GLU A 15 14.20 -2.18 -4.55
C GLU A 15 13.70 -1.02 -3.65
N GLU A 16 12.55 -1.15 -3.01
CA GLU A 16 12.04 -0.19 -2.00
C GLU A 16 12.59 -0.46 -0.59
N GLY A 17 13.41 -1.49 -0.42
CA GLY A 17 14.03 -1.87 0.85
C GLY A 17 13.05 -2.48 1.84
N VAL A 18 11.98 -3.11 1.33
CA VAL A 18 11.03 -3.84 2.17
C VAL A 18 11.68 -5.10 2.71
N ASP A 19 11.76 -5.21 4.01
CA ASP A 19 12.28 -6.40 4.71
C ASP A 19 11.18 -7.22 5.38
N THR A 20 9.99 -6.65 5.53
CA THR A 20 8.85 -7.30 6.18
C THR A 20 7.55 -6.94 5.46
N ILE A 21 6.73 -7.95 5.17
CA ILE A 21 5.40 -7.82 4.60
C ILE A 21 4.38 -8.52 5.51
N PHE A 22 3.29 -7.83 5.83
CA PHE A 22 2.16 -8.37 6.57
C PHE A 22 1.13 -8.86 5.55
N ALA A 23 0.89 -10.16 5.49
CA ALA A 23 0.13 -10.72 4.38
C ALA A 23 -0.84 -11.81 4.81
N TYR A 24 -2.04 -11.83 4.23
CA TYR A 24 -3.02 -12.90 4.43
C TYR A 24 -3.40 -13.53 3.08
N PRO A 25 -3.23 -14.86 2.93
CA PRO A 25 -3.43 -15.54 1.64
C PRO A 25 -4.91 -15.60 1.25
N GLY A 26 -5.14 -15.73 -0.06
CA GLY A 26 -6.44 -15.96 -0.65
C GLY A 26 -6.36 -16.13 -2.16
N GLY A 27 -7.46 -16.51 -2.79
CA GLY A 27 -7.49 -16.98 -4.17
C GLY A 27 -6.87 -16.06 -5.21
N THR A 28 -7.02 -14.74 -5.05
CA THR A 28 -6.51 -13.77 -6.04
C THR A 28 -5.05 -13.37 -5.85
N VAL A 29 -4.39 -13.80 -4.75
CA VAL A 29 -3.00 -13.46 -4.44
C VAL A 29 -2.07 -14.66 -4.31
N THR A 30 -2.55 -15.87 -4.59
CA THR A 30 -1.75 -17.10 -4.51
C THR A 30 -0.46 -17.04 -5.32
N ASP A 31 -0.49 -16.40 -6.51
CA ASP A 31 0.69 -16.24 -7.36
C ASP A 31 1.75 -15.30 -6.74
N LEU A 32 1.32 -14.29 -6.00
CA LEU A 32 2.23 -13.39 -5.27
C LEU A 32 2.86 -14.10 -4.07
N PHE A 33 2.07 -14.89 -3.33
CA PHE A 33 2.60 -15.71 -2.23
C PHE A 33 3.61 -16.76 -2.71
N ASP A 34 3.33 -17.43 -3.84
CA ASP A 34 4.27 -18.36 -4.45
C ASP A 34 5.61 -17.69 -4.81
N GLU A 35 5.57 -16.44 -5.26
CA GLU A 35 6.81 -15.71 -5.55
C GLU A 35 7.50 -15.17 -4.30
N LEU A 36 6.76 -14.69 -3.30
CA LEU A 36 7.32 -14.28 -2.00
C LEU A 36 8.01 -15.45 -1.27
N TYR A 37 7.47 -16.66 -1.40
CA TYR A 37 8.09 -17.87 -0.81
C TYR A 37 9.47 -18.19 -1.39
N LYS A 38 9.80 -17.70 -2.60
CA LYS A 38 11.08 -17.95 -3.27
C LYS A 38 12.19 -16.98 -2.87
N THR A 39 11.86 -15.88 -2.20
CA THR A 39 12.85 -14.93 -1.69
C THR A 39 13.13 -15.15 -0.22
N ASN A 40 14.37 -14.88 0.18
CA ASN A 40 14.79 -14.87 1.60
C ASN A 40 15.02 -13.44 2.13
N SER A 41 14.79 -12.43 1.28
CA SER A 41 15.04 -11.02 1.61
C SER A 41 13.87 -10.35 2.34
N ILE A 42 12.66 -10.92 2.24
CA ILE A 42 11.44 -10.37 2.79
C ILE A 42 10.84 -11.35 3.80
N ASN A 43 10.72 -10.90 5.05
CA ASN A 43 10.04 -11.65 6.10
C ASN A 43 8.53 -11.53 5.94
N LEU A 44 7.83 -12.66 5.84
CA LEU A 44 6.37 -12.71 5.73
C LEU A 44 5.76 -12.96 7.10
N VAL A 45 4.98 -12.00 7.60
CA VAL A 45 4.18 -12.12 8.82
C VAL A 45 2.75 -12.46 8.44
N LEU A 46 2.22 -13.53 9.02
CA LEU A 46 0.88 -14.03 8.78
C LEU A 46 -0.02 -13.80 10.01
N PRO A 47 -0.75 -12.70 10.09
CA PRO A 47 -1.75 -12.46 11.12
C PRO A 47 -2.99 -13.37 10.97
N ARG A 48 -3.92 -13.30 11.90
CA ARG A 48 -5.14 -14.12 11.85
C ARG A 48 -6.34 -13.42 11.22
N HIS A 49 -6.22 -12.13 10.93
CA HIS A 49 -7.28 -11.32 10.34
C HIS A 49 -6.68 -10.09 9.65
N GLU A 50 -7.26 -9.67 8.52
CA GLU A 50 -6.72 -8.59 7.70
C GLU A 50 -6.75 -7.22 8.40
N GLN A 51 -7.72 -6.96 9.26
CA GLN A 51 -7.73 -5.74 10.06
C GLN A 51 -6.52 -5.70 11.01
N GLY A 52 -6.26 -6.81 11.73
CA GLY A 52 -5.07 -6.92 12.60
C GLY A 52 -3.78 -6.75 11.81
N LEU A 53 -3.75 -7.29 10.58
CA LEU A 53 -2.64 -7.18 9.64
C LEU A 53 -2.27 -5.71 9.35
N ILE A 54 -3.26 -4.85 9.09
CA ILE A 54 -2.98 -3.43 8.85
C ILE A 54 -2.44 -2.77 10.12
N HIS A 55 -3.04 -3.02 11.29
CA HIS A 55 -2.54 -2.47 12.56
C HIS A 55 -1.13 -2.96 12.93
N GLU A 56 -0.78 -4.20 12.58
CA GLU A 56 0.61 -4.69 12.74
C GLU A 56 1.57 -3.92 11.82
N ALA A 57 1.18 -3.67 10.56
CA ALA A 57 1.96 -2.86 9.62
C ALA A 57 2.10 -1.39 10.09
N GLU A 58 1.06 -0.82 10.70
CA GLU A 58 1.13 0.51 11.33
C GLU A 58 2.12 0.53 12.49
N GLY A 59 2.03 -0.46 13.40
CA GLY A 59 2.96 -0.60 14.51
C GLY A 59 4.41 -0.73 14.02
N TYR A 60 4.63 -1.50 12.94
CA TYR A 60 5.92 -1.62 12.28
C TYR A 60 6.40 -0.28 11.72
N ALA A 61 5.55 0.44 10.99
CA ALA A 61 5.90 1.73 10.42
C ALA A 61 6.23 2.77 11.50
N LYS A 62 5.40 2.87 12.55
CA LYS A 62 5.60 3.78 13.70
C LYS A 62 6.90 3.46 14.47
N SER A 63 7.25 2.18 14.62
CA SER A 63 8.43 1.77 15.41
C SER A 63 9.74 1.82 14.63
N THR A 64 9.71 1.67 13.31
CA THR A 64 10.91 1.56 12.46
C THR A 64 11.18 2.79 11.61
N GLY A 65 10.17 3.65 11.39
CA GLY A 65 10.22 4.76 10.44
C GLY A 65 10.16 4.31 8.97
N LYS A 66 9.93 3.02 8.70
CA LYS A 66 9.78 2.47 7.35
C LYS A 66 8.33 2.52 6.90
N VAL A 67 8.09 2.29 5.61
CA VAL A 67 6.73 2.11 5.08
C VAL A 67 6.22 0.72 5.48
N GLY A 68 5.05 0.63 6.10
CA GLY A 68 4.38 -0.64 6.35
C GLY A 68 3.81 -1.20 5.05
N VAL A 69 4.01 -2.50 4.80
CA VAL A 69 3.56 -3.15 3.55
C VAL A 69 2.60 -4.27 3.86
N CYS A 70 1.45 -4.25 3.20
CA CYS A 70 0.36 -5.21 3.39
C CYS A 70 -0.01 -5.88 2.08
N LEU A 71 -0.43 -7.16 2.16
CA LEU A 71 -0.96 -7.91 1.02
C LEU A 71 -2.14 -8.76 1.46
N VAL A 72 -3.29 -8.56 0.82
CA VAL A 72 -4.54 -9.30 1.10
C VAL A 72 -5.24 -9.70 -0.18
N THR A 73 -6.14 -10.67 -0.10
CA THR A 73 -6.97 -11.10 -1.24
C THR A 73 -8.08 -10.10 -1.55
N SER A 74 -8.81 -10.33 -2.64
CA SER A 74 -9.99 -9.53 -3.05
C SER A 74 -11.18 -9.67 -2.11
N GLY A 75 -12.23 -8.90 -2.37
CA GLY A 75 -13.52 -8.99 -1.69
C GLY A 75 -13.39 -8.82 -0.18
N PRO A 76 -13.76 -9.84 0.62
CA PRO A 76 -13.74 -9.75 2.08
C PRO A 76 -12.35 -9.47 2.65
N GLY A 77 -11.27 -9.98 2.04
CA GLY A 77 -9.91 -9.68 2.47
C GLY A 77 -9.57 -8.19 2.29
N ALA A 78 -9.91 -7.63 1.14
CA ALA A 78 -9.71 -6.21 0.87
C ALA A 78 -10.57 -5.32 1.77
N THR A 79 -11.88 -5.62 1.95
CA THR A 79 -12.77 -4.81 2.79
C THR A 79 -12.41 -4.84 4.27
N ASN A 80 -11.83 -5.93 4.77
CA ASN A 80 -11.35 -6.03 6.15
C ASN A 80 -10.18 -5.07 6.44
N THR A 81 -9.52 -4.50 5.43
CA THR A 81 -8.43 -3.52 5.62
C THR A 81 -8.92 -2.11 5.88
N VAL A 82 -10.19 -1.79 5.61
CA VAL A 82 -10.76 -0.43 5.62
C VAL A 82 -10.54 0.28 6.95
N THR A 83 -10.79 -0.39 8.06
CA THR A 83 -10.62 0.20 9.40
C THR A 83 -9.17 0.63 9.63
N GLY A 84 -8.20 -0.25 9.38
CA GLY A 84 -6.79 0.06 9.59
C GLY A 84 -6.27 1.11 8.58
N LEU A 85 -6.76 1.11 7.33
CA LEU A 85 -6.42 2.17 6.38
C LEU A 85 -6.95 3.54 6.82
N ALA A 86 -8.16 3.58 7.41
CA ALA A 86 -8.70 4.81 7.97
C ALA A 86 -7.85 5.31 9.15
N ASP A 87 -7.46 4.40 10.06
CA ASP A 87 -6.59 4.69 11.19
C ASP A 87 -5.24 5.27 10.73
N ALA A 88 -4.56 4.57 9.83
CA ALA A 88 -3.31 5.02 9.23
C ALA A 88 -3.43 6.39 8.53
N HIS A 89 -4.57 6.67 7.92
CA HIS A 89 -4.81 7.96 7.26
C HIS A 89 -4.88 9.12 8.27
N TYR A 90 -5.59 8.93 9.38
CA TYR A 90 -5.73 9.95 10.41
C TYR A 90 -4.45 10.10 11.23
N ASP A 91 -3.74 9.01 11.49
CA ASP A 91 -2.48 9.00 12.23
C ASP A 91 -1.24 9.34 11.38
N ASN A 92 -1.41 9.61 10.09
CA ASN A 92 -0.33 9.93 9.15
C ASN A 92 0.73 8.82 9.04
N VAL A 93 0.31 7.55 9.09
CA VAL A 93 1.21 6.41 9.02
C VAL A 93 1.45 6.00 7.56
N PRO A 94 2.71 5.95 7.10
CA PRO A 94 3.01 5.55 5.72
C PRO A 94 2.78 4.05 5.54
N LEU A 95 1.76 3.69 4.76
CA LEU A 95 1.45 2.30 4.40
C LEU A 95 1.31 2.15 2.89
N VAL A 96 1.69 0.99 2.36
CA VAL A 96 1.32 0.54 1.01
C VAL A 96 0.57 -0.79 1.15
N CYS A 97 -0.73 -0.75 0.87
CA CYS A 97 -1.60 -1.91 0.92
C CYS A 97 -1.85 -2.43 -0.50
N PHE A 98 -1.49 -3.68 -0.74
CA PHE A 98 -1.79 -4.39 -1.96
C PHE A 98 -3.02 -5.27 -1.74
N THR A 99 -4.02 -5.14 -2.60
CA THR A 99 -5.18 -6.02 -2.64
C THR A 99 -5.15 -6.87 -3.91
N GLY A 100 -5.47 -8.13 -3.82
CA GLY A 100 -5.75 -8.92 -5.02
C GLY A 100 -7.09 -8.50 -5.63
N GLN A 101 -7.23 -8.74 -6.93
CA GLN A 101 -8.49 -8.48 -7.65
C GLN A 101 -8.75 -9.60 -8.66
N VAL A 102 -9.99 -9.76 -9.04
CA VAL A 102 -10.37 -10.63 -10.16
C VAL A 102 -9.71 -10.16 -11.45
N PRO A 103 -9.53 -11.01 -12.48
CA PRO A 103 -8.99 -10.58 -13.77
C PRO A 103 -9.74 -9.39 -14.36
N LEU A 104 -9.02 -8.49 -15.02
CA LEU A 104 -9.56 -7.24 -15.57
C LEU A 104 -10.89 -7.38 -16.34
N PRO A 105 -11.09 -8.40 -17.20
CA PRO A 105 -12.36 -8.57 -17.92
C PRO A 105 -13.55 -8.90 -17.03
N LEU A 106 -13.33 -9.32 -15.79
CA LEU A 106 -14.39 -9.69 -14.85
C LEU A 106 -14.79 -8.53 -13.93
N ILE A 107 -14.00 -7.47 -13.86
CA ILE A 107 -14.30 -6.30 -13.03
C ILE A 107 -15.58 -5.63 -13.52
N GLY A 108 -16.52 -5.39 -12.60
CA GLY A 108 -17.84 -4.80 -12.89
C GLY A 108 -18.89 -5.81 -13.33
N ASN A 109 -18.61 -7.12 -13.19
CA ASN A 109 -19.55 -8.18 -13.59
C ASN A 109 -20.02 -9.04 -12.39
N ASP A 110 -19.94 -8.51 -11.16
CA ASP A 110 -20.32 -9.21 -9.93
C ASP A 110 -19.62 -10.59 -9.78
N ALA A 111 -18.34 -10.65 -10.14
CA ALA A 111 -17.56 -11.88 -10.03
C ALA A 111 -17.37 -12.30 -8.56
N PHE A 112 -17.09 -13.59 -8.34
CA PHE A 112 -16.87 -14.10 -6.99
C PHE A 112 -15.78 -13.33 -6.24
N GLN A 113 -16.15 -12.78 -5.08
CA GLN A 113 -15.28 -11.95 -4.24
C GLN A 113 -14.73 -10.70 -4.95
N GLU A 114 -15.44 -10.18 -5.93
CA GLU A 114 -15.16 -8.86 -6.49
C GLU A 114 -15.67 -7.76 -5.54
N VAL A 115 -14.92 -6.67 -5.44
CA VAL A 115 -15.33 -5.44 -4.77
C VAL A 115 -14.59 -4.25 -5.36
N ASP A 116 -15.25 -3.09 -5.49
CA ASP A 116 -14.59 -1.83 -5.82
C ASP A 116 -13.86 -1.27 -4.60
N ILE A 117 -12.75 -1.89 -4.24
CA ILE A 117 -11.96 -1.47 -3.08
C ILE A 117 -11.35 -0.08 -3.28
N VAL A 118 -11.03 0.31 -4.51
CA VAL A 118 -10.52 1.64 -4.84
C VAL A 118 -11.58 2.71 -4.55
N GLY A 119 -12.83 2.47 -4.95
CA GLY A 119 -13.96 3.35 -4.62
C GLY A 119 -14.19 3.47 -3.12
N ILE A 120 -14.18 2.34 -2.40
CA ILE A 120 -14.37 2.31 -0.94
C ILE A 120 -13.27 3.07 -0.19
N THR A 121 -12.01 2.94 -0.59
CA THR A 121 -10.86 3.47 0.14
C THR A 121 -10.42 4.87 -0.31
N ARG A 122 -11.03 5.43 -1.34
CA ARG A 122 -10.65 6.71 -1.93
C ARG A 122 -10.52 7.86 -0.92
N ASN A 123 -11.41 7.90 0.06
CA ASN A 123 -11.45 9.00 1.06
C ASN A 123 -10.56 8.75 2.28
N ILE A 124 -9.97 7.56 2.40
CA ILE A 124 -9.12 7.15 3.52
C ILE A 124 -7.72 6.73 3.07
N THR A 125 -7.33 7.10 1.85
CA THR A 125 -6.00 6.87 1.31
C THR A 125 -5.50 8.13 0.61
N LYS A 126 -4.20 8.32 0.55
CA LYS A 126 -3.59 9.39 -0.24
C LYS A 126 -3.70 9.15 -1.74
N TYR A 127 -3.67 7.88 -2.12
CA TYR A 127 -3.79 7.42 -3.50
C TYR A 127 -4.31 5.98 -3.50
N SER A 128 -5.22 5.69 -4.41
CA SER A 128 -5.70 4.33 -4.63
C SER A 128 -5.88 4.08 -6.13
N VAL A 129 -5.48 2.90 -6.61
CA VAL A 129 -5.52 2.58 -8.04
C VAL A 129 -5.62 1.08 -8.29
N THR A 130 -6.43 0.69 -9.29
CA THR A 130 -6.37 -0.65 -9.88
C THR A 130 -5.38 -0.64 -11.05
N VAL A 131 -4.40 -1.53 -11.03
CA VAL A 131 -3.42 -1.69 -12.12
C VAL A 131 -4.12 -2.28 -13.35
N ARG A 132 -4.11 -1.55 -14.47
CA ARG A 132 -4.81 -1.96 -15.69
C ARG A 132 -3.88 -2.44 -16.81
N ASP A 133 -2.59 -2.18 -16.70
CA ASP A 133 -1.60 -2.62 -17.67
C ASP A 133 -0.35 -3.12 -16.93
N ARG A 134 0.12 -4.30 -17.32
CA ARG A 134 1.33 -4.92 -16.71
C ARG A 134 2.57 -4.03 -16.84
N LYS A 135 2.68 -3.26 -17.92
CA LYS A 135 3.83 -2.37 -18.15
C LYS A 135 3.91 -1.22 -17.13
N ASP A 136 2.78 -0.81 -16.57
CA ASP A 136 2.71 0.31 -15.62
C ASP A 136 2.98 -0.16 -14.16
N LEU A 137 3.01 -1.47 -13.90
CA LEU A 137 3.09 -2.04 -12.54
C LEU A 137 4.30 -1.49 -11.76
N GLY A 138 5.50 -1.52 -12.33
CA GLY A 138 6.70 -1.04 -11.65
C GLY A 138 6.62 0.45 -11.30
N LYS A 139 6.14 1.27 -12.25
CA LYS A 139 5.93 2.70 -12.04
C LYS A 139 4.89 2.98 -10.96
N ILE A 140 3.77 2.24 -10.96
CA ILE A 140 2.70 2.41 -9.97
C ILE A 140 3.20 2.06 -8.57
N ILE A 141 3.96 0.97 -8.41
CA ILE A 141 4.54 0.60 -7.12
C ILE A 141 5.51 1.70 -6.64
N LYS A 142 6.39 2.18 -7.51
CA LYS A 142 7.31 3.29 -7.17
C LYS A 142 6.57 4.55 -6.72
N MET A 143 5.52 4.92 -7.45
CA MET A 143 4.65 6.05 -7.08
C MET A 143 4.00 5.84 -5.71
N ALA A 144 3.51 4.64 -5.42
CA ALA A 144 2.85 4.33 -4.16
C ALA A 144 3.78 4.55 -2.96
N PHE A 145 4.99 4.01 -3.00
CA PHE A 145 5.98 4.21 -1.94
C PHE A 145 6.39 5.68 -1.81
N HIS A 146 6.57 6.38 -2.94
CA HIS A 146 6.87 7.81 -2.92
C HIS A 146 5.74 8.61 -2.25
N ILE A 147 4.48 8.38 -2.65
CA ILE A 147 3.32 9.09 -2.11
C ILE A 147 3.10 8.76 -0.63
N ALA A 148 3.28 7.48 -0.23
CA ALA A 148 3.06 7.06 1.15
C ALA A 148 3.96 7.81 2.15
N ARG A 149 5.24 8.03 1.78
CA ARG A 149 6.28 8.58 2.69
C ARG A 149 6.54 10.08 2.55
N THR A 150 6.02 10.75 1.51
CA THR A 150 6.35 12.16 1.24
C THR A 150 5.20 13.11 1.56
N GLY A 151 5.52 14.38 1.86
CA GLY A 151 4.55 15.35 2.35
C GLY A 151 3.94 14.89 3.67
N LYS A 152 2.61 15.01 3.84
CA LYS A 152 1.90 14.35 4.94
C LYS A 152 1.92 12.84 4.69
N PRO A 153 2.61 12.00 5.48
CA PRO A 153 2.60 10.55 5.27
C PRO A 153 1.20 9.97 5.37
N GLY A 154 0.99 8.78 4.82
CA GLY A 154 -0.31 8.12 4.89
C GLY A 154 -0.44 6.92 3.97
N PRO A 155 -1.55 6.20 4.04
CA PRO A 155 -1.76 4.96 3.31
C PRO A 155 -2.01 5.19 1.81
N VAL A 156 -1.52 4.23 1.03
CA VAL A 156 -1.78 4.07 -0.40
C VAL A 156 -2.28 2.65 -0.65
N LEU A 157 -3.24 2.49 -1.56
CA LEU A 157 -3.76 1.19 -1.94
C LEU A 157 -3.49 0.91 -3.43
N ILE A 158 -2.95 -0.27 -3.73
CA ILE A 158 -2.78 -0.78 -5.10
C ILE A 158 -3.59 -2.06 -5.24
N ASP A 159 -4.59 -2.02 -6.09
CA ASP A 159 -5.43 -3.16 -6.41
C ASP A 159 -4.85 -3.90 -7.63
N LEU A 160 -4.51 -5.19 -7.46
CA LEU A 160 -3.72 -6.00 -8.39
C LEU A 160 -4.55 -7.12 -9.01
N PRO A 161 -5.12 -6.92 -10.21
CA PRO A 161 -5.82 -7.98 -10.94
C PRO A 161 -4.93 -9.20 -11.20
N LYS A 162 -5.54 -10.39 -11.14
CA LYS A 162 -4.83 -11.66 -11.24
C LYS A 162 -4.11 -11.85 -12.58
N ASP A 163 -4.69 -11.38 -13.68
CA ASP A 163 -4.07 -11.38 -15.00
C ASP A 163 -2.83 -10.48 -15.08
N ILE A 164 -2.83 -9.35 -14.39
CA ILE A 164 -1.64 -8.48 -14.26
C ILE A 164 -0.50 -9.20 -13.51
N GLN A 165 -0.82 -9.98 -12.47
CA GLN A 165 0.17 -10.73 -11.70
C GLN A 165 0.86 -11.81 -12.54
N THR A 166 0.12 -12.44 -13.47
CA THR A 166 0.61 -13.54 -14.27
C THR A 166 1.18 -13.13 -15.64
N ALA A 167 0.76 -11.98 -16.17
CA ALA A 167 1.24 -11.48 -17.45
C ALA A 167 2.74 -11.19 -17.44
N SER A 168 3.43 -11.52 -18.54
CA SER A 168 4.84 -11.19 -18.75
C SER A 168 4.99 -9.80 -19.36
N GLY A 169 6.06 -9.13 -19.01
CA GLY A 169 6.41 -7.80 -19.51
C GLY A 169 7.77 -7.35 -19.03
N PRO A 170 8.19 -6.11 -19.35
CA PRO A 170 9.50 -5.59 -18.99
C PRO A 170 9.81 -5.73 -17.49
N ALA A 171 11.06 -6.10 -17.18
CA ALA A 171 11.59 -6.21 -15.81
C ALA A 171 12.00 -4.83 -15.23
N GLU A 172 11.49 -3.75 -15.80
CA GLU A 172 11.90 -2.40 -15.45
C GLU A 172 11.23 -1.95 -14.14
N TYR A 173 12.05 -1.42 -13.26
CA TYR A 173 11.62 -0.70 -12.06
C TYR A 173 12.33 0.66 -12.05
N PRO A 174 11.60 1.80 -12.04
CA PRO A 174 12.23 3.09 -12.19
C PRO A 174 12.90 3.56 -10.91
N ASP A 175 14.06 4.19 -11.01
CA ASP A 175 14.76 4.78 -9.85
C ASP A 175 13.98 5.96 -9.26
N LYS A 176 13.32 6.74 -10.12
CA LYS A 176 12.55 7.94 -9.75
C LYS A 176 11.22 7.98 -10.48
N VAL A 177 10.25 8.66 -9.88
CA VAL A 177 8.96 8.95 -10.50
C VAL A 177 8.67 10.45 -10.43
N GLU A 178 8.16 10.98 -11.54
CA GLU A 178 7.56 12.30 -11.57
C GLU A 178 6.04 12.14 -11.61
N ILE A 179 5.36 12.77 -10.65
CA ILE A 179 3.90 12.68 -10.52
C ILE A 179 3.33 14.06 -10.82
N ARG A 180 2.61 14.17 -11.94
CA ARG A 180 2.00 15.43 -12.36
C ARG A 180 1.10 16.00 -11.26
N GLY A 181 1.38 17.24 -10.85
CA GLY A 181 0.58 17.95 -9.85
C GLY A 181 0.85 17.55 -8.39
N TYR A 182 1.67 16.52 -8.15
CA TYR A 182 2.11 16.18 -6.79
C TYR A 182 3.32 17.02 -6.42
N ARG A 183 3.18 17.85 -5.39
CA ARG A 183 4.26 18.69 -4.86
C ARG A 183 4.47 18.36 -3.39
N VAL A 184 5.70 18.08 -3.03
CA VAL A 184 6.12 17.98 -1.63
C VAL A 184 6.52 19.38 -1.20
N ASN A 185 5.82 19.94 -0.22
CA ASN A 185 6.23 21.20 0.38
C ASN A 185 7.20 20.89 1.52
N ASP A 186 8.42 21.43 1.43
CA ASP A 186 9.45 21.24 2.46
C ASP A 186 9.20 22.13 3.69
N THR A 187 8.17 22.98 3.67
CA THR A 187 7.79 23.87 4.77
C THR A 187 6.50 23.38 5.44
N VAL A 188 6.62 23.04 6.72
CA VAL A 188 5.47 22.83 7.59
C VAL A 188 5.01 24.21 8.09
N HIS A 189 3.82 24.65 7.69
CA HIS A 189 3.21 25.83 8.30
C HIS A 189 2.56 25.39 9.61
N VAL A 190 3.17 25.73 10.72
CA VAL A 190 2.55 25.58 12.04
C VAL A 190 1.53 26.72 12.19
N PHE A 191 0.27 26.39 12.22
CA PHE A 191 -0.79 27.33 12.56
C PHE A 191 -0.88 27.42 14.09
N GLU A 192 -0.58 28.58 14.65
CA GLU A 192 -0.93 28.85 16.04
C GLU A 192 -2.45 28.98 16.14
N LEU A 193 -3.06 28.06 16.87
CA LEU A 193 -4.49 28.15 17.17
C LEU A 193 -4.71 29.31 18.16
N PRO A 194 -5.61 30.27 17.86
CA PRO A 194 -5.93 31.32 18.80
C PRO A 194 -6.58 30.74 20.05
N PRO A 195 -6.34 31.36 21.25
CA PRO A 195 -7.06 30.96 22.45
C PRO A 195 -8.59 31.03 22.21
N PRO A 196 -9.40 30.10 22.74
CA PRO A 196 -9.12 29.09 23.75
C PRO A 196 -8.67 27.72 23.19
N TYR A 197 -8.33 27.60 21.90
CA TYR A 197 -8.01 26.36 21.23
C TYR A 197 -6.50 26.03 21.28
N SER A 198 -5.74 26.68 22.15
CA SER A 198 -4.34 26.31 22.38
C SER A 198 -4.27 24.90 22.99
N ILE A 199 -3.72 23.97 22.25
CA ILE A 199 -3.38 22.64 22.78
C ILE A 199 -2.28 22.85 23.84
N PRO A 200 -2.38 22.29 25.07
CA PRO A 200 -1.34 22.40 26.07
C PRO A 200 0.01 21.93 25.49
N VAL A 201 1.06 22.70 25.77
CA VAL A 201 2.43 22.47 25.24
C VAL A 201 2.94 21.04 25.45
N ASN A 202 2.50 20.39 26.51
CA ASN A 202 2.82 19.00 26.86
C ASN A 202 2.32 17.99 25.82
N PHE A 203 1.37 18.37 24.94
CA PHE A 203 0.89 17.47 23.88
C PHE A 203 1.85 17.42 22.69
N VAL A 204 2.60 18.50 22.46
CA VAL A 204 3.57 18.60 21.36
C VAL A 204 4.88 17.87 21.70
N GLU A 205 5.25 17.80 23.01
CA GLU A 205 6.45 17.09 23.46
C GLU A 205 6.29 15.57 23.45
N GLN A 206 5.05 15.06 23.51
CA GLN A 206 4.77 13.62 23.48
C GLN A 206 4.76 13.00 22.06
N TYR A 207 4.61 13.83 21.03
CA TYR A 207 4.55 13.38 19.63
C TYR A 207 5.39 14.31 18.75
N PRO A 208 6.73 14.20 18.78
CA PRO A 208 7.57 14.96 17.86
C PRO A 208 7.24 14.51 16.43
N VAL A 209 6.93 15.47 15.57
CA VAL A 209 6.62 15.32 14.15
C VAL A 209 7.88 14.97 13.38
#